data_bf603b39c23d397ad9f7f6eaa95bbd80
#
_entry.id   bf603b39c23d397ad9f7f6eaa95bbd80
#
_cell.length_a   1.000
_cell.length_b   1.000
_cell.length_c   1.000
_cell.angle_alpha   90.00
_cell.angle_beta   90.00
_cell.angle_gamma   90.00
#
_symmetry.space_group_name_H-M   'P 1'
#
loop_
_entity.id
_entity.type
_entity.pdbx_description
1 polymer ?
#
loop_
_entity_poly.entity_id
_entity_poly.type
_entity_poly.pdbx_seq_one_letter_code
_entity_poly.pdbx_strand_id
1 'polypeptide(L)'
;MVQPTNDTLTSPAVDKLVTMVEEATRATRDSPRRFIEPARGTLDRAKARRHHIIFGRRGSGKTSLLRKAGADLTLGRIPTAFIDLEAFKGHTYPDVLISILLETLRTLKIWLNSAGSNPASKTSFWKRFLGKPQRPPLNRNKARELDGILDQHIQELETLLHSEDGAPQTTKSSSGSNFASSSSADGKIAVPYIGSSASIGASKQQTSSASNSQEVTEQIKRDKKAFLHRRIIDFQKLFEQIVDLSNSDAFIFLDDLYHISRQDQADVLDYFHRILKGRSVWLKVGTIRHRTDWYRHGNPPIGLKLGDDCDDIDLDITLEKYELAKTFLLQILDQLIQEAGLAGHDNLLAHGGTERLVLASGGVARDFLTIFRRAIDVARERGKTYRGERINAEDVNMAAGEHDTSKRDELKRDTIGERDSLEYALGTIQNFCLLNKVNCFLVEREGLSKGQALLGELVDLRFVHVVESRTSVREQRGKLYTGYMLDISQYTGERRRRELQMIEFWKREEIDRIRQAKYVLDLAALDHGGIDEARQAEKI
;
A
#
# COMPACT_ATOMS: atom_id res chain seq x y z
N MET A 1 21.13 39.71 -15.78
CA MET A 1 22.08 38.84 -15.04
C MET A 1 21.61 38.77 -13.60
N VAL A 2 20.93 37.66 -13.23
CA VAL A 2 20.58 37.38 -11.85
C VAL A 2 21.86 36.89 -11.19
N GLN A 3 22.35 37.60 -10.16
CA GLN A 3 23.48 37.13 -9.36
C GLN A 3 23.13 35.74 -8.80
N PRO A 4 24.05 34.75 -8.80
CA PRO A 4 23.83 33.51 -8.10
C PRO A 4 23.68 33.85 -6.60
N THR A 5 22.45 33.77 -6.11
CA THR A 5 22.20 33.74 -4.68
C THR A 5 22.92 32.51 -4.14
N ASN A 6 23.91 32.69 -3.29
CA ASN A 6 24.47 31.62 -2.46
C ASN A 6 23.30 31.09 -1.63
N ASP A 7 22.68 30.02 -2.09
CA ASP A 7 21.57 29.34 -1.40
C ASP A 7 22.14 28.67 -0.15
N THR A 8 22.34 29.44 0.91
CA THR A 8 22.75 28.87 2.20
C THR A 8 21.63 28.05 2.77
N LEU A 9 21.95 26.90 3.37
CA LEU A 9 20.96 26.00 3.99
C LEU A 9 20.05 26.71 5.02
N THR A 10 20.42 27.90 5.47
CA THR A 10 19.67 28.75 6.42
C THR A 10 18.79 29.80 5.75
N SER A 11 18.65 29.80 4.43
CA SER A 11 17.82 30.78 3.71
C SER A 11 16.32 30.49 3.88
N PRO A 12 15.44 31.53 3.88
CA PRO A 12 13.99 31.32 3.94
C PRO A 12 13.42 30.46 2.80
N ALA A 13 14.09 30.42 1.64
CA ALA A 13 13.70 29.58 0.53
C ALA A 13 13.93 28.08 0.84
N VAL A 14 14.99 27.75 1.59
CA VAL A 14 15.23 26.38 2.07
C VAL A 14 14.22 26.01 3.16
N ASP A 15 13.81 26.92 4.04
CA ASP A 15 12.74 26.64 5.02
C ASP A 15 11.41 26.34 4.33
N LYS A 16 11.08 27.08 3.27
CA LYS A 16 9.93 26.79 2.42
C LYS A 16 10.06 25.41 1.75
N LEU A 17 11.24 25.07 1.22
CA LEU A 17 11.52 23.77 0.63
C LEU A 17 11.31 22.63 1.64
N VAL A 18 11.83 22.78 2.87
CA VAL A 18 11.65 21.79 3.95
C VAL A 18 10.18 21.50 4.20
N THR A 19 9.35 22.54 4.31
CA THR A 19 7.89 22.39 4.47
C THR A 19 7.25 21.68 3.28
N MET A 20 7.60 22.08 2.04
CA MET A 20 7.08 21.47 0.82
C MET A 20 7.49 20.01 0.67
N VAL A 21 8.71 19.65 1.07
CA VAL A 21 9.21 18.27 1.09
C VAL A 21 8.42 17.43 2.11
N GLU A 22 8.14 17.96 3.29
CA GLU A 22 7.33 17.28 4.31
C GLU A 22 5.91 17.02 3.81
N GLU A 23 5.26 17.98 3.19
CA GLU A 23 3.95 17.83 2.57
C GLU A 23 3.97 16.80 1.44
N ALA A 24 5.02 16.79 0.59
CA ALA A 24 5.16 15.89 -0.55
C ALA A 24 5.37 14.41 -0.14
N THR A 25 5.79 14.13 1.09
CA THR A 25 5.94 12.74 1.59
C THR A 25 4.60 12.03 1.79
N ARG A 26 3.48 12.77 1.81
CA ARG A 26 2.11 12.24 1.90
C ARG A 26 1.35 12.53 0.61
N ALA A 27 0.64 11.51 0.11
CA ALA A 27 -0.25 11.70 -1.04
C ALA A 27 -1.50 12.47 -0.59
N THR A 28 -1.59 13.75 -0.97
CA THR A 28 -2.72 14.65 -0.71
C THR A 28 -3.61 14.80 -1.95
N ARG A 29 -4.71 15.55 -1.84
CA ARG A 29 -5.57 15.88 -3.00
C ARG A 29 -4.84 16.68 -4.08
N ASP A 30 -3.78 17.41 -3.73
CA ASP A 30 -2.96 18.20 -4.65
C ASP A 30 -1.81 17.40 -5.30
N SER A 31 -1.55 16.17 -4.85
CA SER A 31 -0.52 15.28 -5.39
C SER A 31 -0.59 15.08 -6.92
N PRO A 32 -1.78 15.08 -7.59
CA PRO A 32 -1.85 14.96 -9.04
C PRO A 32 -1.10 16.03 -9.82
N ARG A 33 -0.88 17.22 -9.24
CA ARG A 33 -0.17 18.33 -9.90
C ARG A 33 1.35 18.12 -9.92
N ARG A 34 1.89 17.44 -8.90
CA ARG A 34 3.32 17.19 -8.69
C ARG A 34 3.74 15.78 -9.10
N PHE A 35 2.84 15.02 -9.74
CA PHE A 35 3.14 13.65 -10.14
C PHE A 35 4.18 13.59 -11.25
N ILE A 36 5.27 12.86 -11.00
CA ILE A 36 6.31 12.53 -11.97
C ILE A 36 6.22 11.02 -12.25
N GLU A 37 6.22 10.64 -13.50
CA GLU A 37 6.20 9.23 -13.89
C GLU A 37 7.53 8.55 -13.56
N PRO A 38 7.49 7.43 -12.82
CA PRO A 38 8.71 6.65 -12.57
C PRO A 38 9.29 6.02 -13.84
N ALA A 39 8.45 5.68 -14.80
CA ALA A 39 8.82 5.23 -16.13
C ALA A 39 7.81 5.75 -17.14
N ARG A 40 8.29 6.08 -18.35
CA ARG A 40 7.45 6.62 -19.43
C ARG A 40 6.29 5.69 -19.77
N GLY A 41 5.08 6.23 -19.82
CA GLY A 41 3.85 5.51 -20.18
C GLY A 41 3.19 4.77 -19.01
N THR A 42 3.71 4.87 -17.79
CA THR A 42 3.09 4.26 -16.61
C THR A 42 1.70 4.83 -16.32
N LEU A 43 1.53 6.14 -16.45
CA LEU A 43 0.23 6.81 -16.27
C LEU A 43 -0.77 6.40 -17.34
N ASP A 44 -0.33 6.25 -18.59
CA ASP A 44 -1.20 5.82 -19.69
C ASP A 44 -1.65 4.37 -19.50
N ARG A 45 -0.77 3.48 -19.01
CA ARG A 45 -1.14 2.12 -18.63
C ARG A 45 -2.16 2.12 -17.48
N ALA A 46 -1.98 2.97 -16.47
CA ALA A 46 -2.95 3.08 -15.36
C ALA A 46 -4.33 3.55 -15.83
N LYS A 47 -4.42 4.30 -16.93
CA LYS A 47 -5.68 4.75 -17.57
C LYS A 47 -6.18 3.80 -18.67
N ALA A 48 -5.44 2.75 -19.02
CA ALA A 48 -5.79 1.82 -20.09
C ALA A 48 -7.02 0.97 -19.73
N ARG A 49 -7.73 0.51 -20.78
CA ARG A 49 -8.92 -0.36 -20.71
C ARG A 49 -8.54 -1.81 -20.39
N ARG A 50 -7.96 -2.02 -19.24
CA ARG A 50 -7.52 -3.30 -18.71
C ARG A 50 -7.58 -3.27 -17.19
N HIS A 51 -7.86 -4.38 -16.53
CA HIS A 51 -7.64 -4.50 -15.09
C HIS A 51 -6.14 -4.49 -14.82
N HIS A 52 -5.70 -3.79 -13.76
CA HIS A 52 -4.30 -3.76 -13.36
C HIS A 52 -4.15 -3.96 -11.86
N ILE A 53 -3.12 -4.71 -11.49
CA ILE A 53 -2.58 -4.69 -10.13
C ILE A 53 -1.29 -3.87 -10.18
N ILE A 54 -1.25 -2.81 -9.38
CA ILE A 54 -0.14 -1.85 -9.33
C ILE A 54 0.68 -2.17 -8.10
N PHE A 55 1.83 -2.79 -8.34
CA PHE A 55 2.77 -3.16 -7.30
C PHE A 55 3.75 -2.05 -7.01
N GLY A 56 4.19 -1.99 -5.76
CA GLY A 56 5.25 -1.11 -5.34
C GLY A 56 5.38 -1.06 -3.83
N ARG A 57 6.59 -0.87 -3.34
CA ARG A 57 6.89 -0.72 -1.91
C ARG A 57 6.18 0.50 -1.33
N ARG A 58 6.08 0.57 -0.02
CA ARG A 58 5.51 1.75 0.65
C ARG A 58 6.33 2.99 0.32
N GLY A 59 5.68 4.05 -0.16
CA GLY A 59 6.35 5.28 -0.60
C GLY A 59 6.82 5.30 -2.06
N SER A 60 6.58 4.26 -2.87
CA SER A 60 6.92 4.20 -4.31
C SER A 60 6.02 5.07 -5.21
N GLY A 61 4.92 5.64 -4.67
CA GLY A 61 4.04 6.52 -5.43
C GLY A 61 2.77 5.86 -5.97
N LYS A 62 2.36 4.65 -5.50
CA LYS A 62 1.11 3.98 -5.91
C LYS A 62 -0.11 4.89 -5.80
N THR A 63 -0.37 5.41 -4.61
CA THR A 63 -1.48 6.33 -4.35
C THR A 63 -1.42 7.57 -5.24
N SER A 64 -0.21 8.13 -5.47
CA SER A 64 -0.02 9.29 -6.36
C SER A 64 -0.38 8.98 -7.81
N LEU A 65 0.03 7.81 -8.32
CA LEU A 65 -0.33 7.34 -9.66
C LEU A 65 -1.85 7.14 -9.79
N LEU A 66 -2.47 6.42 -8.83
CA LEU A 66 -3.91 6.17 -8.85
C LEU A 66 -4.71 7.47 -8.78
N ARG A 67 -4.33 8.41 -7.90
CA ARG A 67 -4.96 9.73 -7.80
C ARG A 67 -4.77 10.57 -9.06
N LYS A 68 -3.57 10.53 -9.67
CA LYS A 68 -3.32 11.23 -10.93
C LYS A 68 -4.16 10.65 -12.06
N ALA A 69 -4.19 9.33 -12.21
CA ALA A 69 -5.03 8.66 -13.21
C ALA A 69 -6.52 8.98 -13.00
N GLY A 70 -7.02 8.88 -11.76
CA GLY A 70 -8.39 9.23 -11.42
C GLY A 70 -8.73 10.70 -11.70
N ALA A 71 -7.84 11.64 -11.34
CA ALA A 71 -8.03 13.06 -11.61
C ALA A 71 -8.10 13.36 -13.12
N ASP A 72 -7.20 12.76 -13.92
CA ASP A 72 -7.20 12.96 -15.39
C ASP A 72 -8.47 12.41 -16.04
N LEU A 73 -8.97 11.26 -15.57
CA LEU A 73 -10.20 10.64 -16.05
C LEU A 73 -11.45 11.46 -15.64
N THR A 74 -11.48 11.96 -14.41
CA THR A 74 -12.57 12.78 -13.87
C THR A 74 -12.70 14.10 -14.63
N LEU A 75 -11.58 14.72 -15.04
CA LEU A 75 -11.59 15.90 -15.91
C LEU A 75 -12.31 15.61 -17.25
N GLY A 76 -12.24 14.38 -17.74
CA GLY A 76 -12.99 13.88 -18.90
C GLY A 76 -14.42 13.46 -18.59
N ARG A 77 -14.94 13.67 -17.38
CA ARG A 77 -16.25 13.20 -16.89
C ARG A 77 -16.44 11.69 -16.98
N ILE A 78 -15.38 10.94 -16.90
CA ILE A 78 -15.41 9.48 -16.85
C ILE A 78 -15.85 9.07 -15.43
N PRO A 79 -16.79 8.13 -15.25
CA PRO A 79 -17.14 7.59 -13.94
C PRO A 79 -15.90 7.01 -13.26
N THR A 80 -15.59 7.53 -12.08
CA THR A 80 -14.46 7.05 -11.28
C THR A 80 -14.86 6.89 -9.82
N ALA A 81 -14.48 5.78 -9.22
CA ALA A 81 -14.57 5.56 -7.78
C ALA A 81 -13.14 5.31 -7.24
N PHE A 82 -12.76 6.05 -6.21
CA PHE A 82 -11.48 5.89 -5.52
C PHE A 82 -11.74 5.49 -4.07
N ILE A 83 -11.27 4.31 -3.68
CA ILE A 83 -11.48 3.70 -2.38
C ILE A 83 -10.12 3.42 -1.73
N ASP A 84 -9.90 4.01 -0.57
CA ASP A 84 -8.74 3.77 0.28
C ASP A 84 -9.09 2.62 1.24
N LEU A 85 -8.43 1.48 1.06
CA LEU A 85 -8.72 0.27 1.81
C LEU A 85 -8.13 0.27 3.23
N GLU A 86 -7.25 1.23 3.57
CA GLU A 86 -6.80 1.44 4.94
C GLU A 86 -7.98 1.72 5.89
N ALA A 87 -9.03 2.36 5.40
CA ALA A 87 -10.25 2.65 6.17
C ALA A 87 -10.97 1.38 6.68
N PHE A 88 -10.74 0.24 6.05
CA PHE A 88 -11.39 -1.04 6.37
C PHE A 88 -10.46 -2.02 7.08
N LYS A 89 -9.33 -1.54 7.57
CA LYS A 89 -8.37 -2.35 8.34
C LYS A 89 -9.06 -2.98 9.56
N GLY A 90 -8.94 -4.31 9.66
CA GLY A 90 -9.55 -5.10 10.74
C GLY A 90 -10.94 -5.65 10.42
N HIS A 91 -11.58 -5.22 9.34
CA HIS A 91 -12.78 -5.90 8.86
C HIS A 91 -12.43 -7.24 8.20
N THR A 92 -13.29 -8.24 8.39
CA THR A 92 -13.13 -9.57 7.81
C THR A 92 -14.16 -9.80 6.71
N TYR A 93 -13.90 -10.79 5.83
CA TYR A 93 -14.87 -11.18 4.81
C TYR A 93 -16.10 -11.88 5.47
N PRO A 94 -17.34 -11.57 5.08
CA PRO A 94 -17.77 -10.76 3.93
C PRO A 94 -17.92 -9.26 4.19
N ASP A 95 -17.82 -8.77 5.43
CA ASP A 95 -18.14 -7.38 5.79
C ASP A 95 -17.17 -6.38 5.14
N VAL A 96 -15.91 -6.74 4.98
CA VAL A 96 -14.95 -5.93 4.24
C VAL A 96 -15.39 -5.71 2.79
N LEU A 97 -15.88 -6.75 2.11
CA LEU A 97 -16.38 -6.64 0.74
C LEU A 97 -17.62 -5.75 0.66
N ILE A 98 -18.57 -5.92 1.60
CA ILE A 98 -19.78 -5.09 1.68
C ILE A 98 -19.39 -3.62 1.85
N SER A 99 -18.45 -3.32 2.74
CA SER A 99 -17.96 -1.96 3.02
C SER A 99 -17.30 -1.34 1.77
N ILE A 100 -16.48 -2.10 1.05
CA ILE A 100 -15.82 -1.62 -0.19
C ILE A 100 -16.87 -1.36 -1.29
N LEU A 101 -17.83 -2.25 -1.46
CA LEU A 101 -18.93 -2.06 -2.42
C LEU A 101 -19.76 -0.82 -2.07
N LEU A 102 -20.13 -0.67 -0.82
CA LEU A 102 -20.88 0.47 -0.31
C LEU A 102 -20.16 1.79 -0.62
N GLU A 103 -18.87 1.89 -0.32
CA GLU A 103 -18.08 3.09 -0.59
C GLU A 103 -17.89 3.32 -2.10
N THR A 104 -17.78 2.24 -2.89
CA THR A 104 -17.73 2.32 -4.36
C THR A 104 -19.01 2.94 -4.91
N LEU A 105 -20.19 2.47 -4.47
CA LEU A 105 -21.47 3.00 -4.93
C LEU A 105 -21.69 4.44 -4.47
N ARG A 106 -21.35 4.79 -3.24
CA ARG A 106 -21.41 6.18 -2.72
C ARG A 106 -20.54 7.12 -3.54
N THR A 107 -19.33 6.71 -3.88
CA THR A 107 -18.40 7.51 -4.69
C THR A 107 -18.94 7.69 -6.12
N LEU A 108 -19.50 6.65 -6.73
CA LEU A 108 -20.12 6.74 -8.05
C LEU A 108 -21.38 7.63 -8.03
N LYS A 109 -22.15 7.62 -6.94
CA LYS A 109 -23.27 8.54 -6.74
C LYS A 109 -22.81 10.00 -6.66
N ILE A 110 -21.70 10.28 -5.95
CA ILE A 110 -21.09 11.61 -5.92
C ILE A 110 -20.66 12.04 -7.34
N TRP A 111 -20.04 11.14 -8.10
CA TRP A 111 -19.72 11.39 -9.51
C TRP A 111 -20.98 11.71 -10.33
N LEU A 112 -22.05 10.93 -10.21
CA LEU A 112 -23.30 11.12 -10.94
C LEU A 112 -23.89 12.52 -10.67
N ASN A 113 -23.95 12.93 -9.41
CA ASN A 113 -24.47 14.24 -8.97
C ASN A 113 -23.58 15.39 -9.49
N SER A 114 -22.26 15.21 -9.48
CA SER A 114 -21.33 16.22 -9.99
C SER A 114 -21.38 16.36 -11.52
N ALA A 115 -21.53 15.24 -12.24
CA ALA A 115 -21.64 15.22 -13.70
C ALA A 115 -23.00 15.70 -14.22
N GLY A 116 -24.06 15.53 -13.42
CA GLY A 116 -25.43 16.02 -13.70
C GLY A 116 -25.60 17.51 -13.44
N SER A 117 -24.88 18.11 -12.50
CA SER A 117 -24.87 19.54 -12.25
C SER A 117 -24.03 20.24 -13.33
N ASN A 118 -24.71 21.04 -14.14
CA ASN A 118 -24.14 21.73 -15.30
C ASN A 118 -23.26 22.92 -14.85
N PRO A 119 -21.93 22.90 -14.97
CA PRO A 119 -21.10 24.09 -14.76
C PRO A 119 -21.00 24.94 -16.05
N ALA A 120 -22.09 25.02 -16.84
CA ALA A 120 -22.09 25.77 -18.08
C ALA A 120 -22.08 27.30 -17.89
N SER A 121 -22.00 27.82 -16.65
CA SER A 121 -22.16 29.25 -16.43
C SER A 121 -20.90 30.08 -16.15
N LYS A 122 -19.73 29.48 -16.07
CA LYS A 122 -18.48 30.24 -15.74
C LYS A 122 -17.22 29.90 -16.55
N THR A 123 -17.32 29.25 -17.69
CA THR A 123 -16.14 29.09 -18.55
C THR A 123 -16.13 30.16 -19.63
N SER A 124 -15.17 31.07 -19.55
CA SER A 124 -14.87 32.12 -20.52
C SER A 124 -14.97 31.61 -21.96
N PHE A 125 -15.60 32.40 -22.83
CA PHE A 125 -15.78 32.23 -24.27
C PHE A 125 -14.53 31.73 -24.99
N TRP A 126 -13.34 32.08 -24.51
CA TRP A 126 -12.03 31.70 -25.04
C TRP A 126 -11.67 30.21 -24.88
N LYS A 127 -12.21 29.50 -23.89
CA LYS A 127 -11.96 28.04 -23.71
C LYS A 127 -12.72 27.16 -24.71
N ARG A 128 -13.71 27.72 -25.40
CA ARG A 128 -14.48 27.04 -26.44
C ARG A 128 -13.68 26.85 -27.74
N PHE A 129 -12.65 27.67 -27.97
CA PHE A 129 -11.80 27.62 -29.16
C PHE A 129 -10.64 26.61 -29.06
N LEU A 130 -10.31 26.12 -27.88
CA LEU A 130 -9.23 25.15 -27.65
C LEU A 130 -9.77 23.70 -27.58
N GLY A 131 -10.55 23.33 -28.56
CA GLY A 131 -10.77 22.04 -29.20
C GLY A 131 -10.60 20.72 -28.41
N LYS A 132 -10.99 20.63 -27.11
CA LYS A 132 -11.26 19.32 -26.49
C LYS A 132 -12.75 19.03 -26.59
N PRO A 133 -13.18 17.88 -27.17
CA PRO A 133 -14.60 17.54 -27.29
C PRO A 133 -15.20 17.47 -25.88
N GLN A 134 -16.07 18.46 -25.57
CA GLN A 134 -16.89 18.39 -24.36
C GLN A 134 -17.92 17.28 -24.58
N ARG A 135 -17.91 16.28 -23.70
CA ARG A 135 -18.97 15.26 -23.71
C ARG A 135 -20.33 15.92 -23.51
N PRO A 136 -21.39 15.43 -24.18
CA PRO A 136 -22.72 15.94 -24.00
C PRO A 136 -23.16 15.82 -22.53
N PRO A 137 -24.06 16.68 -22.06
CA PRO A 137 -24.62 16.57 -20.71
C PRO A 137 -25.34 15.22 -20.55
N LEU A 138 -25.31 14.66 -19.34
CA LEU A 138 -26.01 13.43 -19.03
C LEU A 138 -27.53 13.59 -19.23
N ASN A 139 -28.19 12.54 -19.69
CA ASN A 139 -29.64 12.50 -19.76
C ASN A 139 -30.24 12.58 -18.35
N ARG A 140 -30.93 13.67 -18.03
CA ARG A 140 -31.41 13.96 -16.68
C ARG A 140 -32.39 12.91 -16.14
N ASN A 141 -33.25 12.35 -17.01
CA ASN A 141 -34.24 11.35 -16.60
C ASN A 141 -33.53 10.03 -16.24
N LYS A 142 -32.64 9.56 -17.10
CA LYS A 142 -31.81 8.36 -16.83
C LYS A 142 -30.89 8.55 -15.61
N ALA A 143 -30.37 9.78 -15.41
CA ALA A 143 -29.53 10.08 -14.24
C ALA A 143 -30.33 10.01 -12.92
N ARG A 144 -31.59 10.50 -12.90
CA ARG A 144 -32.48 10.37 -11.72
C ARG A 144 -32.88 8.92 -11.45
N GLU A 145 -33.17 8.16 -12.49
CA GLU A 145 -33.46 6.73 -12.37
C GLU A 145 -32.27 5.97 -11.77
N LEU A 146 -31.08 6.20 -12.31
CA LEU A 146 -29.85 5.58 -11.81
C LEU A 146 -29.53 6.02 -10.37
N ASP A 147 -29.77 7.29 -10.01
CA ASP A 147 -29.59 7.77 -8.64
C ASP A 147 -30.48 7.00 -7.65
N GLY A 148 -31.78 6.76 -8.02
CA GLY A 148 -32.68 5.94 -7.23
C GLY A 148 -32.23 4.47 -7.09
N ILE A 149 -31.70 3.88 -8.17
CA ILE A 149 -31.18 2.51 -8.15
C ILE A 149 -29.94 2.43 -7.24
N LEU A 150 -29.04 3.42 -7.32
CA LEU A 150 -27.87 3.51 -6.44
C LEU A 150 -28.30 3.62 -4.97
N ASP A 151 -29.31 4.44 -4.65
CA ASP A 151 -29.83 4.56 -3.29
C ASP A 151 -30.39 3.25 -2.76
N GLN A 152 -31.13 2.52 -3.58
CA GLN A 152 -31.67 1.23 -3.19
C GLN A 152 -30.53 0.25 -2.83
N HIS A 153 -29.52 0.11 -3.70
CA HIS A 153 -28.40 -0.80 -3.42
C HIS A 153 -27.56 -0.35 -2.22
N ILE A 154 -27.37 0.95 -2.03
CA ILE A 154 -26.69 1.52 -0.86
C ILE A 154 -27.44 1.13 0.42
N GLN A 155 -28.76 1.34 0.47
CA GLN A 155 -29.58 0.98 1.63
C GLN A 155 -29.59 -0.52 1.91
N GLU A 156 -29.66 -1.35 0.86
CA GLU A 156 -29.58 -2.80 1.01
C GLU A 156 -28.24 -3.25 1.61
N LEU A 157 -27.11 -2.68 1.15
CA LEU A 157 -25.77 -2.99 1.68
C LEU A 157 -25.59 -2.45 3.10
N GLU A 158 -26.11 -1.26 3.42
CA GLU A 158 -26.08 -0.71 4.78
C GLU A 158 -26.87 -1.59 5.75
N THR A 159 -28.07 -2.00 5.36
CA THR A 159 -28.90 -2.91 6.16
C THR A 159 -28.19 -4.25 6.39
N LEU A 160 -27.55 -4.79 5.34
CA LEU A 160 -26.81 -6.03 5.41
C LEU A 160 -25.57 -5.92 6.31
N LEU A 161 -24.85 -4.80 6.25
CA LEU A 161 -23.68 -4.55 7.07
C LEU A 161 -24.04 -4.42 8.55
N HIS A 162 -25.13 -3.70 8.84
CA HIS A 162 -25.61 -3.45 10.21
C HIS A 162 -26.62 -4.48 10.72
N SER A 163 -26.92 -5.55 9.96
CA SER A 163 -27.70 -6.67 10.48
C SER A 163 -26.93 -7.27 11.66
N GLU A 164 -27.47 -7.03 12.88
CA GLU A 164 -26.81 -7.40 14.13
C GLU A 164 -26.46 -8.88 14.17
N ASP A 165 -25.27 -9.17 14.60
CA ASP A 165 -24.82 -10.50 15.00
C ASP A 165 -25.69 -10.96 16.19
N GLY A 166 -26.83 -11.57 15.91
CA GLY A 166 -27.53 -12.38 16.89
C GLY A 166 -28.76 -11.88 17.58
N ALA A 167 -29.71 -11.23 16.89
CA ALA A 167 -31.10 -11.22 17.38
C ALA A 167 -31.94 -12.21 16.55
N PRO A 168 -32.58 -13.23 17.16
CA PRO A 168 -33.55 -14.05 16.42
C PRO A 168 -34.73 -13.17 16.06
N GLN A 169 -34.91 -12.87 14.78
CA GLN A 169 -36.18 -12.36 14.27
C GLN A 169 -37.25 -13.42 14.48
N THR A 170 -37.92 -13.37 15.62
CA THR A 170 -39.19 -14.03 15.83
C THR A 170 -40.19 -13.31 14.93
N THR A 171 -40.43 -13.84 13.75
CA THR A 171 -41.61 -13.53 12.93
C THR A 171 -42.84 -13.93 13.73
N LYS A 172 -43.36 -13.04 14.54
CA LYS A 172 -44.73 -13.18 15.06
C LYS A 172 -45.67 -12.92 13.90
N SER A 173 -46.18 -13.99 13.29
CA SER A 173 -47.39 -13.96 12.56
C SER A 173 -48.50 -13.55 13.54
N SER A 174 -49.02 -12.34 13.37
CA SER A 174 -50.17 -11.84 14.11
C SER A 174 -51.43 -12.54 13.63
N SER A 175 -51.96 -13.45 14.42
CA SER A 175 -53.41 -13.69 14.46
C SER A 175 -53.89 -13.17 15.80
N GLY A 176 -54.84 -12.21 15.71
CA GLY A 176 -55.25 -11.39 16.81
C GLY A 176 -56.06 -12.10 17.88
N SER A 177 -56.05 -11.50 19.04
CA SER A 177 -57.26 -11.24 19.84
C SER A 177 -56.91 -10.34 21.05
N ASN A 178 -57.75 -9.32 21.23
CA ASN A 178 -57.77 -8.36 22.33
C ASN A 178 -57.79 -9.02 23.71
N PHE A 179 -57.12 -8.43 24.69
CA PHE A 179 -57.78 -7.99 25.92
C PHE A 179 -56.87 -7.02 26.70
N ALA A 180 -57.57 -6.01 27.25
CA ALA A 180 -57.03 -4.87 27.99
C ALA A 180 -56.69 -5.24 29.44
N SER A 181 -55.84 -4.51 30.07
CA SER A 181 -55.94 -3.62 31.24
C SER A 181 -54.77 -3.67 32.20
N SER A 182 -54.22 -2.53 32.38
CA SER A 182 -53.98 -1.71 33.61
C SER A 182 -53.04 -2.21 34.72
N SER A 183 -52.24 -1.21 35.08
CA SER A 183 -51.79 -0.72 36.41
C SER A 183 -50.42 -1.12 36.91
N SER A 184 -49.57 -0.16 36.88
CA SER A 184 -48.83 0.58 37.94
C SER A 184 -48.19 -0.19 39.09
N ALA A 185 -47.00 0.26 39.38
CA ALA A 185 -46.39 0.65 40.65
C ALA A 185 -45.11 -0.08 41.09
N ASP A 186 -44.10 0.75 41.22
CA ASP A 186 -43.05 0.84 42.27
C ASP A 186 -42.67 -0.36 43.15
N GLY A 187 -41.37 -0.53 43.36
CA GLY A 187 -40.87 -1.26 44.51
C GLY A 187 -39.36 -1.54 44.51
N LYS A 188 -38.66 -0.75 45.26
CA LYS A 188 -37.23 -0.81 45.61
C LYS A 188 -36.83 -2.07 46.42
N ILE A 189 -35.55 -2.46 46.23
CA ILE A 189 -34.55 -2.89 47.21
C ILE A 189 -34.74 -4.30 47.84
N ALA A 190 -33.73 -5.17 47.73
CA ALA A 190 -32.79 -5.57 48.76
C ALA A 190 -31.99 -6.81 48.41
N VAL A 191 -30.68 -6.72 48.63
CA VAL A 191 -29.74 -7.85 48.66
C VAL A 191 -29.93 -8.62 49.97
N PRO A 192 -29.80 -9.95 50.01
CA PRO A 192 -28.95 -10.53 51.03
C PRO A 192 -27.92 -11.54 50.47
N TYR A 193 -26.76 -11.36 50.97
CA TYR A 193 -25.59 -12.22 50.98
C TYR A 193 -25.85 -13.48 51.81
N ILE A 194 -25.71 -14.68 51.27
CA ILE A 194 -25.36 -15.91 51.99
C ILE A 194 -24.62 -16.85 51.04
N GLY A 195 -23.52 -17.38 51.53
CA GLY A 195 -22.48 -18.10 50.82
C GLY A 195 -22.70 -19.60 50.65
N SER A 196 -21.70 -20.12 50.01
CA SER A 196 -21.17 -21.49 49.97
C SER A 196 -21.85 -22.54 49.08
N SER A 197 -20.98 -23.09 48.22
CA SER A 197 -20.99 -24.43 47.63
C SER A 197 -22.00 -24.74 46.50
N ALA A 198 -21.52 -24.53 45.22
CA ALA A 198 -21.80 -25.45 44.11
C ALA A 198 -20.94 -25.08 42.90
N SER A 199 -19.72 -25.55 42.85
CA SER A 199 -18.81 -25.44 41.71
C SER A 199 -18.83 -26.76 40.90
N ILE A 200 -19.88 -27.03 40.15
CA ILE A 200 -19.87 -28.10 39.10
C ILE A 200 -20.86 -27.80 37.94
N GLY A 201 -21.64 -26.73 37.98
CA GLY A 201 -22.63 -26.40 36.92
C GLY A 201 -22.22 -25.34 35.90
N ALA A 202 -21.18 -24.53 36.16
CA ALA A 202 -20.90 -23.33 35.38
C ALA A 202 -20.08 -23.60 34.10
N SER A 203 -19.35 -24.70 34.00
CA SER A 203 -18.52 -24.98 32.82
C SER A 203 -19.29 -25.52 31.61
N LYS A 204 -20.41 -26.19 31.81
CA LYS A 204 -21.26 -26.71 30.72
C LYS A 204 -22.18 -25.65 30.13
N GLN A 205 -22.60 -24.65 30.89
CA GLN A 205 -23.45 -23.57 30.39
C GLN A 205 -22.65 -22.50 29.61
N GLN A 206 -21.40 -22.24 30.02
CA GLN A 206 -20.49 -21.34 29.30
C GLN A 206 -20.02 -21.93 27.96
N THR A 207 -19.80 -23.25 27.89
CA THR A 207 -19.42 -23.92 26.63
C THR A 207 -20.59 -24.02 25.65
N SER A 208 -21.82 -24.19 26.12
CA SER A 208 -23.01 -24.24 25.24
C SER A 208 -23.42 -22.86 24.72
N SER A 209 -23.22 -21.79 25.50
CA SER A 209 -23.48 -20.41 25.03
C SER A 209 -22.41 -19.93 24.04
N ALA A 210 -21.15 -20.33 24.21
CA ALA A 210 -20.07 -20.02 23.28
C ALA A 210 -20.22 -20.78 21.95
N SER A 211 -20.64 -22.06 21.96
CA SER A 211 -20.91 -22.83 20.74
C SER A 211 -22.13 -22.28 19.99
N ASN A 212 -23.20 -21.92 20.67
CA ASN A 212 -24.36 -21.30 20.03
C ASN A 212 -24.04 -19.92 19.43
N SER A 213 -23.22 -19.11 20.08
CA SER A 213 -22.81 -17.81 19.52
C SER A 213 -21.92 -17.97 18.27
N GLN A 214 -21.04 -18.95 18.25
CA GLN A 214 -20.21 -19.26 17.07
C GLN A 214 -21.06 -19.76 15.89
N GLU A 215 -22.03 -20.65 16.13
CA GLU A 215 -22.93 -21.14 15.08
C GLU A 215 -23.79 -20.02 14.48
N VAL A 216 -24.30 -19.11 15.30
CA VAL A 216 -25.08 -17.94 14.86
C VAL A 216 -24.19 -17.00 14.01
N THR A 217 -23.00 -16.70 14.46
CA THR A 217 -22.05 -15.86 13.71
C THR A 217 -21.67 -16.47 12.35
N GLU A 218 -21.42 -17.78 12.32
CA GLU A 218 -21.14 -18.50 11.07
C GLU A 218 -22.34 -18.51 10.12
N GLN A 219 -23.57 -18.65 10.65
CA GLN A 219 -24.79 -18.59 9.84
C GLN A 219 -24.98 -17.20 9.22
N ILE A 220 -24.79 -16.12 9.98
CA ILE A 220 -24.88 -14.75 9.49
C ILE A 220 -23.86 -14.50 8.37
N LYS A 221 -22.61 -14.96 8.54
CA LYS A 221 -21.59 -14.86 7.49
C LYS A 221 -22.01 -15.61 6.21
N ARG A 222 -22.61 -16.80 6.34
CA ARG A 222 -23.13 -17.57 5.20
C ARG A 222 -24.27 -16.84 4.49
N ASP A 223 -25.18 -16.23 5.24
CA ASP A 223 -26.32 -15.49 4.69
C ASP A 223 -25.84 -14.22 3.95
N LYS A 224 -24.90 -13.48 4.51
CA LYS A 224 -24.24 -12.33 3.86
C LYS A 224 -23.54 -12.75 2.56
N LYS A 225 -22.79 -13.86 2.56
CA LYS A 225 -22.16 -14.42 1.34
C LYS A 225 -23.20 -14.84 0.29
N ALA A 226 -24.25 -15.53 0.71
CA ALA A 226 -25.33 -15.96 -0.18
C ALA A 226 -26.07 -14.77 -0.80
N PHE A 227 -26.27 -13.67 -0.05
CA PHE A 227 -26.80 -12.42 -0.56
C PHE A 227 -25.90 -11.84 -1.66
N LEU A 228 -24.62 -11.67 -1.37
CA LEU A 228 -23.66 -11.12 -2.32
C LEU A 228 -23.62 -11.95 -3.63
N HIS A 229 -23.60 -13.28 -3.54
CA HIS A 229 -23.59 -14.14 -4.72
C HIS A 229 -24.85 -13.99 -5.57
N ARG A 230 -26.04 -13.84 -4.95
CA ARG A 230 -27.29 -13.63 -5.67
C ARG A 230 -27.35 -12.28 -6.38
N ARG A 231 -26.63 -11.26 -5.86
CA ARG A 231 -26.63 -9.88 -6.37
C ARG A 231 -25.60 -9.61 -7.47
N ILE A 232 -24.77 -10.58 -7.86
CA ILE A 232 -23.75 -10.38 -8.89
C ILE A 232 -24.33 -9.80 -10.18
N ILE A 233 -25.45 -10.40 -10.68
CA ILE A 233 -26.09 -9.96 -11.92
C ILE A 233 -26.70 -8.55 -11.77
N ASP A 234 -27.23 -8.20 -10.62
CA ASP A 234 -27.79 -6.88 -10.36
C ASP A 234 -26.69 -5.82 -10.38
N PHE A 235 -25.56 -6.08 -9.74
CA PHE A 235 -24.38 -5.18 -9.81
C PHE A 235 -23.81 -5.08 -11.23
N GLN A 236 -23.77 -6.19 -12.00
CA GLN A 236 -23.37 -6.13 -13.42
C GLN A 236 -24.25 -5.17 -14.21
N LYS A 237 -25.58 -5.25 -14.05
CA LYS A 237 -26.54 -4.36 -14.70
C LYS A 237 -26.36 -2.92 -14.26
N LEU A 238 -26.14 -2.69 -12.96
CA LEU A 238 -25.89 -1.35 -12.42
C LEU A 238 -24.65 -0.71 -13.07
N PHE A 239 -23.53 -1.43 -13.16
CA PHE A 239 -22.32 -0.93 -13.80
C PHE A 239 -22.51 -0.69 -15.30
N GLU A 240 -23.27 -1.53 -16.00
CA GLU A 240 -23.65 -1.34 -17.40
C GLU A 240 -24.46 -0.04 -17.59
N GLN A 241 -25.44 0.22 -16.73
CA GLN A 241 -26.22 1.46 -16.75
C GLN A 241 -25.34 2.71 -16.51
N ILE A 242 -24.34 2.64 -15.63
CA ILE A 242 -23.39 3.73 -15.40
C ILE A 242 -22.57 4.02 -16.66
N VAL A 243 -22.06 2.98 -17.32
CA VAL A 243 -21.29 3.06 -18.57
C VAL A 243 -22.17 3.64 -19.69
N ASP A 244 -23.38 3.13 -19.86
CA ASP A 244 -24.34 3.61 -20.88
C ASP A 244 -24.74 5.08 -20.67
N LEU A 245 -25.02 5.46 -19.43
CA LEU A 245 -25.37 6.85 -19.11
C LEU A 245 -24.23 7.82 -19.39
N SER A 246 -23.00 7.42 -19.05
CA SER A 246 -21.80 8.24 -19.24
C SER A 246 -21.33 8.23 -20.70
N ASN A 247 -21.76 7.26 -21.50
CA ASN A 247 -21.24 6.95 -22.83
C ASN A 247 -19.70 6.84 -22.80
N SER A 248 -19.16 6.15 -21.79
CA SER A 248 -17.72 6.00 -21.57
C SER A 248 -17.43 4.81 -20.68
N ASP A 249 -16.18 4.35 -20.69
CA ASP A 249 -15.70 3.40 -19.69
C ASP A 249 -15.83 3.98 -18.28
N ALA A 250 -15.84 3.12 -17.25
CA ALA A 250 -15.75 3.51 -15.85
C ALA A 250 -14.48 2.91 -15.20
N PHE A 251 -14.03 3.51 -14.11
CA PHE A 251 -12.82 3.06 -13.42
C PHE A 251 -13.04 2.99 -11.92
N ILE A 252 -12.60 1.89 -11.31
CA ILE A 252 -12.59 1.68 -9.87
C ILE A 252 -11.15 1.55 -9.43
N PHE A 253 -10.73 2.41 -8.49
CA PHE A 253 -9.41 2.43 -7.89
C PHE A 253 -9.52 1.92 -6.46
N LEU A 254 -8.88 0.78 -6.16
CA LEU A 254 -8.72 0.23 -4.82
C LEU A 254 -7.27 0.46 -4.40
N ASP A 255 -7.05 1.35 -3.46
CA ASP A 255 -5.71 1.66 -2.99
C ASP A 255 -5.38 0.89 -1.72
N ASP A 256 -4.11 0.48 -1.60
CA ASP A 256 -3.54 -0.16 -0.42
C ASP A 256 -4.25 -1.46 0.03
N LEU A 257 -4.47 -2.39 -0.92
CA LEU A 257 -5.13 -3.69 -0.69
C LEU A 257 -4.48 -4.51 0.45
N TYR A 258 -3.19 -4.35 0.70
CA TYR A 258 -2.46 -5.05 1.76
C TYR A 258 -2.94 -4.71 3.20
N HIS A 259 -3.80 -3.72 3.39
CA HIS A 259 -4.45 -3.45 4.68
C HIS A 259 -5.61 -4.41 5.01
N ILE A 260 -6.13 -5.10 4.00
CA ILE A 260 -7.11 -6.16 4.19
C ILE A 260 -6.38 -7.45 4.58
N SER A 261 -7.02 -8.26 5.42
CA SER A 261 -6.50 -9.59 5.80
C SER A 261 -6.10 -10.39 4.55
N ARG A 262 -4.87 -10.95 4.55
CA ARG A 262 -4.29 -11.68 3.41
C ARG A 262 -5.23 -12.78 2.88
N GLN A 263 -5.89 -13.51 3.79
CA GLN A 263 -6.84 -14.56 3.44
C GLN A 263 -8.09 -14.06 2.70
N ASP A 264 -8.46 -12.79 2.83
CA ASP A 264 -9.69 -12.23 2.27
C ASP A 264 -9.44 -11.46 0.95
N GLN A 265 -8.17 -11.13 0.64
CA GLN A 265 -7.81 -10.30 -0.51
C GLN A 265 -8.24 -10.90 -1.85
N ALA A 266 -7.96 -12.21 -2.05
CA ALA A 266 -8.34 -12.90 -3.28
C ALA A 266 -9.87 -12.96 -3.46
N ASP A 267 -10.64 -13.16 -2.36
CA ASP A 267 -12.11 -13.19 -2.42
C ASP A 267 -12.70 -11.83 -2.80
N VAL A 268 -12.14 -10.74 -2.27
CA VAL A 268 -12.53 -9.37 -2.63
C VAL A 268 -12.28 -9.10 -4.10
N LEU A 269 -11.08 -9.44 -4.60
CA LEU A 269 -10.71 -9.25 -6.00
C LEU A 269 -11.55 -10.11 -6.95
N ASP A 270 -11.82 -11.37 -6.60
CA ASP A 270 -12.69 -12.28 -7.38
C ASP A 270 -14.10 -11.70 -7.54
N TYR A 271 -14.66 -11.22 -6.43
CA TYR A 271 -16.00 -10.64 -6.48
C TYR A 271 -16.07 -9.42 -7.39
N PHE A 272 -15.12 -8.49 -7.25
CA PHE A 272 -15.04 -7.32 -8.14
C PHE A 272 -14.85 -7.74 -9.60
N HIS A 273 -13.97 -8.69 -9.88
CA HIS A 273 -13.78 -9.21 -11.24
C HIS A 273 -15.09 -9.73 -11.82
N ARG A 274 -15.83 -10.54 -11.06
CA ARG A 274 -17.09 -11.13 -11.52
C ARG A 274 -18.18 -10.10 -11.82
N ILE A 275 -18.29 -9.04 -11.04
CA ILE A 275 -19.28 -7.98 -11.29
C ILE A 275 -18.87 -7.01 -12.40
N LEU A 276 -17.57 -6.90 -12.73
CA LEU A 276 -17.04 -5.96 -13.71
C LEU A 276 -16.72 -6.60 -15.07
N LYS A 277 -16.53 -7.91 -15.13
CA LYS A 277 -16.11 -8.63 -16.34
C LYS A 277 -17.06 -8.37 -17.50
N GLY A 278 -16.52 -7.87 -18.63
CA GLY A 278 -17.29 -7.60 -19.84
C GLY A 278 -18.17 -6.33 -19.80
N ARG A 279 -18.03 -5.47 -18.80
CA ARG A 279 -18.89 -4.29 -18.59
C ARG A 279 -18.24 -2.93 -18.90
N SER A 280 -17.07 -2.89 -19.52
CA SER A 280 -16.28 -1.67 -19.76
C SER A 280 -16.01 -0.87 -18.46
N VAL A 281 -15.84 -1.58 -17.37
CA VAL A 281 -15.44 -1.04 -16.06
C VAL A 281 -14.09 -1.65 -15.67
N TRP A 282 -13.11 -0.79 -15.38
CA TRP A 282 -11.72 -1.20 -15.23
C TRP A 282 -11.24 -1.05 -13.81
N LEU A 283 -10.80 -2.15 -13.20
CA LEU A 283 -10.29 -2.22 -11.84
C LEU A 283 -8.79 -1.90 -11.83
N LYS A 284 -8.37 -1.00 -10.92
CA LYS A 284 -7.00 -0.61 -10.66
C LYS A 284 -6.70 -0.80 -9.18
N VAL A 285 -5.82 -1.70 -8.85
CA VAL A 285 -5.55 -2.10 -7.46
C VAL A 285 -4.12 -1.74 -7.09
N GLY A 286 -3.94 -0.85 -6.12
CA GLY A 286 -2.64 -0.51 -5.54
C GLY A 286 -2.29 -1.44 -4.38
N THR A 287 -1.11 -2.08 -4.40
CA THR A 287 -0.72 -2.99 -3.33
C THR A 287 0.79 -3.23 -3.25
N ILE A 288 1.22 -4.01 -2.24
CA ILE A 288 2.59 -4.46 -2.02
C ILE A 288 2.70 -5.94 -2.39
N ARG A 289 3.69 -6.30 -3.24
CA ARG A 289 3.78 -7.62 -3.88
C ARG A 289 3.82 -8.79 -2.88
N HIS A 290 4.73 -8.77 -1.91
CA HIS A 290 4.91 -9.90 -0.98
C HIS A 290 3.88 -9.91 0.18
N ARG A 291 3.04 -8.87 0.28
CA ARG A 291 1.95 -8.76 1.27
C ARG A 291 0.57 -9.01 0.70
N THR A 292 0.49 -9.48 -0.56
CA THR A 292 -0.77 -9.60 -1.27
C THR A 292 -0.96 -10.97 -1.87
N ASP A 293 -2.10 -11.59 -1.56
CA ASP A 293 -2.61 -12.78 -2.20
C ASP A 293 -3.72 -12.37 -3.18
N TRP A 294 -3.31 -12.04 -4.41
CA TRP A 294 -4.26 -11.62 -5.45
C TRP A 294 -4.92 -12.78 -6.19
N TYR A 295 -4.39 -14.00 -6.02
CA TYR A 295 -4.86 -15.20 -6.69
C TYR A 295 -4.53 -16.44 -5.88
N ARG A 296 -5.53 -17.31 -5.67
CA ARG A 296 -5.37 -18.60 -5.02
C ARG A 296 -5.70 -19.71 -5.99
N HIS A 297 -4.77 -20.67 -6.12
CA HIS A 297 -5.01 -21.89 -6.86
C HIS A 297 -6.08 -22.72 -6.17
N GLY A 298 -7.00 -23.32 -6.95
CA GLY A 298 -8.07 -24.13 -6.43
C GLY A 298 -8.97 -24.66 -7.55
N ASN A 299 -10.03 -25.35 -7.19
CA ASN A 299 -11.06 -25.78 -8.12
C ASN A 299 -12.45 -25.36 -7.58
N PRO A 300 -13.00 -24.23 -8.03
CA PRO A 300 -12.42 -23.24 -8.95
C PRO A 300 -11.32 -22.38 -8.32
N PRO A 301 -10.47 -21.73 -9.13
CA PRO A 301 -9.51 -20.73 -8.65
C PRO A 301 -10.23 -19.46 -8.20
N ILE A 302 -9.62 -18.68 -7.30
CA ILE A 302 -10.20 -17.45 -6.72
C ILE A 302 -9.23 -16.29 -6.91
N GLY A 303 -9.73 -15.12 -7.31
CA GLY A 303 -8.97 -13.90 -7.46
C GLY A 303 -8.71 -13.50 -8.91
N LEU A 304 -7.65 -12.70 -9.15
CA LEU A 304 -7.26 -12.18 -10.45
C LEU A 304 -5.99 -12.86 -10.95
N LYS A 305 -6.06 -13.58 -12.06
CA LYS A 305 -4.90 -14.22 -12.68
C LYS A 305 -4.13 -13.22 -13.53
N LEU A 306 -2.85 -12.98 -13.18
CA LEU A 306 -1.96 -12.13 -13.96
C LEU A 306 -1.74 -12.72 -15.36
N GLY A 307 -1.76 -11.84 -16.37
CA GLY A 307 -1.65 -12.18 -17.78
C GLY A 307 -3.00 -12.50 -18.45
N ASP A 308 -3.92 -13.15 -17.72
CA ASP A 308 -5.25 -13.52 -18.25
C ASP A 308 -6.31 -12.46 -17.89
N ASP A 309 -6.61 -12.32 -16.60
CA ASP A 309 -7.67 -11.41 -16.11
C ASP A 309 -7.18 -9.97 -15.94
N CYS A 310 -5.93 -9.79 -15.55
CA CYS A 310 -5.33 -8.49 -15.32
C CYS A 310 -3.85 -8.48 -15.71
N ASP A 311 -3.30 -7.27 -15.91
CA ASP A 311 -1.86 -7.05 -16.06
C ASP A 311 -1.28 -6.39 -14.82
N ASP A 312 0.04 -6.47 -14.64
CA ASP A 312 0.72 -5.76 -13.57
C ASP A 312 1.39 -4.46 -14.05
N ILE A 313 1.46 -3.50 -13.14
CA ILE A 313 2.29 -2.30 -13.26
C ILE A 313 3.21 -2.29 -12.06
N ASP A 314 4.51 -2.43 -12.27
CA ASP A 314 5.49 -2.36 -11.20
C ASP A 314 6.06 -0.95 -11.11
N LEU A 315 5.90 -0.32 -9.94
CA LEU A 315 6.41 1.02 -9.65
C LEU A 315 7.75 1.00 -8.91
N ASP A 316 8.24 -0.18 -8.55
CA ASP A 316 9.51 -0.27 -7.85
C ASP A 316 10.67 -0.03 -8.80
N ILE A 317 11.23 1.16 -8.71
CA ILE A 317 12.53 1.44 -9.30
C ILE A 317 13.56 0.89 -8.31
N THR A 318 14.05 -0.32 -8.59
CA THR A 318 15.11 -0.93 -7.78
C THR A 318 16.45 -0.27 -8.05
N LEU A 319 17.36 -0.39 -7.10
CA LEU A 319 18.74 0.08 -7.27
C LEU A 319 19.52 -0.66 -8.37
N GLU A 320 19.01 -1.78 -8.89
CA GLU A 320 19.54 -2.45 -10.08
C GLU A 320 19.63 -1.50 -11.29
N LYS A 321 18.64 -0.60 -11.42
CA LYS A 321 18.62 0.45 -12.43
C LYS A 321 19.02 1.79 -11.81
N TYR A 322 20.21 1.85 -11.21
CA TYR A 322 20.69 2.98 -10.41
C TYR A 322 20.52 4.34 -11.09
N GLU A 323 20.96 4.48 -12.34
CA GLU A 323 20.88 5.77 -13.06
C GLU A 323 19.42 6.21 -13.31
N LEU A 324 18.52 5.25 -13.55
CA LEU A 324 17.09 5.54 -13.67
C LEU A 324 16.52 6.01 -12.33
N ALA A 325 16.85 5.30 -11.24
CA ALA A 325 16.45 5.68 -9.89
C ALA A 325 16.96 7.08 -9.52
N LYS A 326 18.24 7.34 -9.77
CA LYS A 326 18.87 8.64 -9.52
C LYS A 326 18.17 9.76 -10.28
N THR A 327 17.98 9.58 -11.59
CA THR A 327 17.32 10.57 -12.45
C THR A 327 15.90 10.87 -11.97
N PHE A 328 15.11 9.83 -11.68
CA PHE A 328 13.72 9.98 -11.20
C PHE A 328 13.65 10.72 -9.85
N LEU A 329 14.47 10.32 -8.90
CA LEU A 329 14.49 10.93 -7.56
C LEU A 329 14.93 12.40 -7.60
N LEU A 330 15.95 12.72 -8.41
CA LEU A 330 16.42 14.08 -8.58
C LEU A 330 15.39 14.94 -9.30
N GLN A 331 14.66 14.42 -10.29
CA GLN A 331 13.56 15.15 -10.92
C GLN A 331 12.47 15.56 -9.93
N ILE A 332 12.10 14.67 -8.98
CA ILE A 332 11.15 15.00 -7.93
C ILE A 332 11.70 16.13 -7.04
N LEU A 333 12.95 16.04 -6.63
CA LEU A 333 13.59 17.05 -5.79
C LEU A 333 13.71 18.40 -6.50
N ASP A 334 14.18 18.40 -7.76
CA ASP A 334 14.36 19.63 -8.54
C ASP A 334 13.04 20.36 -8.79
N GLN A 335 11.94 19.62 -8.99
CA GLN A 335 10.62 20.23 -9.10
C GLN A 335 10.25 21.00 -7.82
N LEU A 336 10.48 20.41 -6.63
CA LEU A 336 10.22 21.05 -5.34
C LEU A 336 11.16 22.24 -5.11
N ILE A 337 12.43 22.12 -5.47
CA ILE A 337 13.45 23.16 -5.40
C ILE A 337 13.04 24.38 -6.25
N GLN A 338 12.60 24.16 -7.49
CA GLN A 338 12.13 25.21 -8.38
C GLN A 338 10.86 25.89 -7.85
N GLU A 339 9.89 25.12 -7.32
CA GLU A 339 8.68 25.67 -6.69
C GLU A 339 9.02 26.50 -5.41
N ALA A 340 10.10 26.15 -4.71
CA ALA A 340 10.59 26.92 -3.58
C ALA A 340 11.32 28.23 -4.00
N GLY A 341 11.72 28.33 -5.28
CA GLY A 341 12.44 29.49 -5.82
C GLY A 341 13.97 29.34 -5.74
N LEU A 342 14.49 28.11 -5.61
CA LEU A 342 15.92 27.78 -5.58
C LEU A 342 16.41 27.33 -6.96
N ALA A 343 17.73 27.39 -7.21
CA ALA A 343 18.29 27.18 -8.55
C ALA A 343 18.39 25.70 -8.94
N GLY A 344 18.70 24.79 -8.02
CA GLY A 344 18.84 23.35 -8.29
C GLY A 344 19.48 22.59 -7.13
N HIS A 345 19.41 21.26 -7.19
CA HIS A 345 19.93 20.39 -6.12
C HIS A 345 21.45 20.48 -5.93
N ASP A 346 22.23 20.81 -6.97
CA ASP A 346 23.69 20.93 -6.90
C ASP A 346 24.15 22.05 -5.95
N ASN A 347 23.30 23.05 -5.68
CA ASN A 347 23.61 24.10 -4.71
C ASN A 347 23.41 23.62 -3.27
N LEU A 348 22.55 22.63 -3.04
CA LEU A 348 22.22 22.11 -1.72
C LEU A 348 23.01 20.83 -1.38
N LEU A 349 23.27 19.97 -2.37
CA LEU A 349 23.95 18.69 -2.22
C LEU A 349 25.39 18.76 -2.75
N ALA A 350 26.34 18.27 -2.01
CA ALA A 350 27.67 17.97 -2.52
C ALA A 350 27.65 16.68 -3.36
N HIS A 351 28.60 16.52 -4.28
CA HIS A 351 28.65 15.37 -5.20
C HIS A 351 28.48 14.02 -4.48
N GLY A 352 29.26 13.71 -3.47
CA GLY A 352 29.12 12.46 -2.70
C GLY A 352 27.84 12.38 -1.84
N GLY A 353 27.19 13.52 -1.56
CA GLY A 353 25.90 13.58 -0.86
C GLY A 353 24.76 13.10 -1.73
N THR A 354 24.77 13.43 -3.01
CA THR A 354 23.74 13.02 -3.98
C THR A 354 23.72 11.49 -4.14
N GLU A 355 24.86 10.86 -4.44
CA GLU A 355 24.97 9.41 -4.58
C GLU A 355 24.54 8.69 -3.28
N ARG A 356 24.99 9.22 -2.14
CA ARG A 356 24.66 8.67 -0.83
C ARG A 356 23.16 8.73 -0.53
N LEU A 357 22.51 9.83 -0.90
CA LEU A 357 21.07 10.03 -0.70
C LEU A 357 20.23 9.04 -1.56
N VAL A 358 20.62 8.83 -2.82
CA VAL A 358 19.98 7.84 -3.69
C VAL A 358 20.11 6.43 -3.10
N LEU A 359 21.30 6.05 -2.63
CA LEU A 359 21.53 4.75 -1.99
C LEU A 359 20.74 4.58 -0.70
N ALA A 360 20.74 5.61 0.17
CA ALA A 360 20.03 5.57 1.44
C ALA A 360 18.51 5.48 1.29
N SER A 361 17.98 5.97 0.17
CA SER A 361 16.55 5.86 -0.15
C SER A 361 16.13 4.50 -0.68
N GLY A 362 17.08 3.67 -1.12
CA GLY A 362 16.79 2.39 -1.79
C GLY A 362 15.96 2.54 -3.06
N GLY A 363 15.98 3.72 -3.72
CA GLY A 363 15.15 4.03 -4.88
C GLY A 363 13.72 4.47 -4.55
N VAL A 364 13.35 4.63 -3.27
CA VAL A 364 11.99 4.97 -2.83
C VAL A 364 11.86 6.48 -2.64
N ALA A 365 10.94 7.10 -3.37
CA ALA A 365 10.76 8.55 -3.39
C ALA A 365 10.45 9.15 -2.01
N ARG A 366 9.60 8.51 -1.21
CA ARG A 366 9.27 8.97 0.15
C ARG A 366 10.49 8.98 1.06
N ASP A 367 11.28 7.91 1.05
CA ASP A 367 12.47 7.81 1.88
C ASP A 367 13.53 8.81 1.42
N PHE A 368 13.69 9.00 0.11
CA PHE A 368 14.58 9.99 -0.48
C PHE A 368 14.27 11.41 0.04
N LEU A 369 13.01 11.83 -0.03
CA LEU A 369 12.57 13.14 0.45
C LEU A 369 12.70 13.24 1.98
N THR A 370 12.35 12.19 2.72
CA THR A 370 12.45 12.18 4.19
C THR A 370 13.90 12.30 4.66
N ILE A 371 14.81 11.51 4.05
CA ILE A 371 16.23 11.55 4.39
C ILE A 371 16.85 12.88 3.97
N PHE A 372 16.49 13.42 2.78
CA PHE A 372 16.94 14.75 2.34
C PHE A 372 16.56 15.84 3.34
N ARG A 373 15.29 15.87 3.79
CA ARG A 373 14.85 16.85 4.79
C ARG A 373 15.66 16.75 6.09
N ARG A 374 15.83 15.54 6.62
CA ARG A 374 16.64 15.31 7.83
C ARG A 374 18.11 15.68 7.63
N ALA A 375 18.66 15.42 6.45
CA ALA A 375 20.04 15.78 6.13
C ALA A 375 20.26 17.30 6.10
N ILE A 376 19.24 18.11 5.77
CA ILE A 376 19.28 19.57 5.93
C ILE A 376 19.44 19.92 7.41
N ASP A 377 18.65 19.31 8.31
CA ASP A 377 18.70 19.56 9.75
C ASP A 377 20.08 19.20 10.32
N VAL A 378 20.59 18.00 9.99
CA VAL A 378 21.95 17.55 10.37
C VAL A 378 23.03 18.50 9.86
N ALA A 379 22.93 18.95 8.61
CA ALA A 379 23.92 19.89 8.04
C ALA A 379 23.86 21.28 8.70
N ARG A 380 22.67 21.74 9.09
CA ARG A 380 22.49 22.99 9.85
C ARG A 380 23.11 22.91 11.25
N GLU A 381 22.88 21.81 11.98
CA GLU A 381 23.44 21.55 13.31
C GLU A 381 24.97 21.47 13.29
N ARG A 382 25.54 20.82 12.30
CA ARG A 382 26.99 20.72 12.09
C ARG A 382 27.65 22.07 11.90
N GLY A 383 26.97 23.06 11.32
CA GLY A 383 27.48 24.38 11.00
C GLY A 383 28.54 24.39 9.89
N LYS A 384 29.06 25.59 9.59
CA LYS A 384 29.95 25.81 8.44
C LYS A 384 31.41 25.34 8.64
N THR A 385 31.82 25.08 9.86
CA THR A 385 33.22 25.09 10.29
C THR A 385 34.05 23.90 9.78
N TYR A 386 33.44 22.76 9.43
CA TYR A 386 34.24 21.55 9.16
C TYR A 386 34.06 20.90 7.79
N ARG A 387 32.93 21.13 7.06
CA ARG A 387 32.61 20.31 5.84
C ARG A 387 31.89 21.08 4.73
N GLY A 388 31.95 22.43 4.74
CA GLY A 388 31.29 23.25 3.72
C GLY A 388 29.81 23.53 3.99
N GLU A 389 29.16 24.30 3.10
CA GLU A 389 27.80 24.81 3.25
C GLU A 389 26.73 23.87 2.62
N ARG A 390 27.13 22.77 1.98
CA ARG A 390 26.23 21.80 1.31
C ARG A 390 26.11 20.52 2.12
N ILE A 391 25.00 19.82 1.91
CA ILE A 391 24.77 18.49 2.47
C ILE A 391 25.79 17.52 1.87
N ASN A 392 26.57 16.85 2.69
CA ASN A 392 27.56 15.87 2.26
C ASN A 392 27.13 14.44 2.60
N ALA A 393 27.93 13.44 2.20
CA ALA A 393 27.63 12.02 2.42
C ALA A 393 27.48 11.63 3.89
N GLU A 394 28.18 12.33 4.82
CA GLU A 394 28.07 12.05 6.25
C GLU A 394 26.77 12.57 6.84
N ASP A 395 26.33 13.77 6.42
CA ASP A 395 25.03 14.31 6.83
C ASP A 395 23.89 13.37 6.42
N VAL A 396 23.99 12.79 5.20
CA VAL A 396 23.04 11.76 4.72
C VAL A 396 23.12 10.48 5.52
N ASN A 397 24.32 10.02 5.89
CA ASN A 397 24.50 8.82 6.72
C ASN A 397 23.84 8.98 8.10
N MET A 398 24.01 10.14 8.73
CA MET A 398 23.38 10.44 10.02
C MET A 398 21.85 10.48 9.89
N ALA A 399 21.34 11.20 8.90
CA ALA A 399 19.91 11.28 8.60
C ALA A 399 19.28 9.92 8.30
N ALA A 400 19.99 9.05 7.57
CA ALA A 400 19.54 7.67 7.30
C ALA A 400 19.49 6.83 8.58
N GLY A 401 20.49 6.97 9.46
CA GLY A 401 20.51 6.29 10.76
C GLY A 401 19.33 6.67 11.66
N GLU A 402 18.95 7.95 11.69
CA GLU A 402 17.75 8.41 12.38
C GLU A 402 16.45 7.88 11.74
N HIS A 403 16.44 7.75 10.41
CA HIS A 403 15.29 7.20 9.68
C HIS A 403 15.04 5.72 9.99
N ASP A 404 16.07 4.94 10.40
CA ASP A 404 15.94 3.54 10.82
C ASP A 404 14.92 3.35 11.93
N THR A 405 14.86 4.26 12.91
CA THR A 405 13.89 4.20 13.99
C THR A 405 12.45 4.17 13.46
N SER A 406 12.16 5.02 12.47
CA SER A 406 10.84 5.06 11.83
C SER A 406 10.52 3.77 11.06
N LYS A 407 11.51 3.18 10.37
CA LYS A 407 11.36 1.88 9.67
C LYS A 407 11.12 0.74 10.66
N ARG A 408 11.80 0.72 11.79
CA ARG A 408 11.60 -0.30 12.84
C ARG A 408 10.22 -0.18 13.52
N ASP A 409 9.73 1.04 13.72
CA ASP A 409 8.38 1.25 14.23
C ASP A 409 7.31 0.80 13.22
N GLU A 410 7.57 0.94 11.92
CA GLU A 410 6.73 0.41 10.86
C GLU A 410 6.72 -1.12 10.88
N LEU A 411 7.88 -1.77 10.97
CA LEU A 411 8.00 -3.22 11.13
C LEU A 411 7.17 -3.71 12.32
N LYS A 412 7.29 -3.07 13.48
CA LYS A 412 6.54 -3.47 14.69
C LYS A 412 5.02 -3.39 14.52
N ARG A 413 4.52 -2.41 13.76
CA ARG A 413 3.07 -2.19 13.57
C ARG A 413 2.47 -3.09 12.49
N ASP A 414 3.23 -3.37 11.47
CA ASP A 414 2.72 -4.01 10.26
C ASP A 414 2.88 -5.53 10.25
N THR A 415 3.68 -6.10 11.18
CA THR A 415 4.05 -7.53 11.18
C THR A 415 3.62 -8.25 12.47
N ILE A 416 2.40 -7.98 12.95
CA ILE A 416 1.84 -8.67 14.11
C ILE A 416 1.75 -10.17 13.79
N GLY A 417 2.52 -11.00 14.51
CA GLY A 417 2.59 -12.46 14.34
C GLY A 417 3.86 -12.98 13.63
N GLU A 418 4.55 -12.17 12.82
CA GLU A 418 5.78 -12.58 12.09
C GLU A 418 7.00 -11.76 12.51
N ARG A 419 6.82 -10.85 13.45
CA ARG A 419 7.83 -9.87 13.88
C ARG A 419 9.14 -10.51 14.30
N ASP A 420 9.08 -11.53 15.16
CA ASP A 420 10.27 -12.15 15.73
C ASP A 420 11.10 -12.85 14.65
N SER A 421 10.42 -13.50 13.67
CA SER A 421 11.07 -14.12 12.53
C SER A 421 11.75 -13.09 11.62
N LEU A 422 11.12 -11.93 11.39
CA LEU A 422 11.68 -10.85 10.57
C LEU A 422 12.85 -10.13 11.28
N GLU A 423 12.74 -9.88 12.58
CA GLU A 423 13.84 -9.30 13.37
C GLU A 423 15.05 -10.26 13.41
N TYR A 424 14.81 -11.58 13.53
CA TYR A 424 15.85 -12.60 13.47
C TYR A 424 16.51 -12.63 12.09
N ALA A 425 15.72 -12.69 11.00
CA ALA A 425 16.24 -12.71 9.63
C ALA A 425 17.08 -11.45 9.33
N LEU A 426 16.60 -10.26 9.76
CA LEU A 426 17.34 -9.01 9.62
C LEU A 426 18.68 -9.06 10.39
N GLY A 427 18.67 -9.55 11.63
CA GLY A 427 19.86 -9.71 12.45
C GLY A 427 20.88 -10.66 11.81
N THR A 428 20.41 -11.76 11.21
CA THR A 428 21.24 -12.74 10.49
C THR A 428 21.92 -12.08 9.27
N ILE A 429 21.17 -11.32 8.46
CA ILE A 429 21.71 -10.58 7.30
C ILE A 429 22.73 -9.54 7.76
N GLN A 430 22.45 -8.78 8.82
CA GLN A 430 23.38 -7.80 9.39
C GLN A 430 24.70 -8.46 9.81
N ASN A 431 24.61 -9.56 10.53
CA ASN A 431 25.79 -10.31 10.99
C ASN A 431 26.60 -10.87 9.81
N PHE A 432 25.91 -11.40 8.78
CA PHE A 432 26.57 -11.89 7.57
C PHE A 432 27.36 -10.78 6.87
N CYS A 433 26.73 -9.61 6.68
CA CYS A 433 27.39 -8.45 6.07
C CYS A 433 28.59 -7.96 6.90
N LEU A 434 28.47 -7.95 8.23
CA LEU A 434 29.52 -7.53 9.14
C LEU A 434 30.72 -8.48 9.12
N LEU A 435 30.48 -9.80 9.13
CA LEU A 435 31.52 -10.82 9.06
C LEU A 435 32.31 -10.75 7.75
N ASN A 436 31.62 -10.51 6.65
CA ASN A 436 32.21 -10.38 5.31
C ASN A 436 32.75 -8.97 5.01
N LYS A 437 32.53 -7.99 5.91
CA LYS A 437 32.92 -6.58 5.77
C LYS A 437 32.41 -5.90 4.50
N VAL A 438 31.22 -6.31 4.01
CA VAL A 438 30.58 -5.76 2.80
C VAL A 438 29.09 -5.52 3.06
N ASN A 439 28.52 -4.56 2.35
CA ASN A 439 27.10 -4.23 2.45
C ASN A 439 26.21 -5.00 1.46
N CYS A 440 26.79 -5.84 0.60
CA CYS A 440 26.06 -6.61 -0.41
C CYS A 440 26.26 -8.12 -0.20
N PHE A 441 25.24 -8.90 -0.58
CA PHE A 441 25.26 -10.36 -0.51
C PHE A 441 24.45 -10.96 -1.67
N LEU A 442 24.67 -12.25 -1.92
CA LEU A 442 23.98 -13.02 -2.95
C LEU A 442 23.08 -14.07 -2.31
N VAL A 443 21.96 -14.36 -2.93
CA VAL A 443 21.03 -15.41 -2.53
C VAL A 443 20.69 -16.27 -3.75
N GLU A 444 20.71 -17.58 -3.61
CA GLU A 444 20.37 -18.52 -4.68
C GLU A 444 18.89 -18.41 -5.04
N ARG A 445 18.58 -18.46 -6.34
CA ARG A 445 17.21 -18.31 -6.87
C ARG A 445 16.46 -19.64 -6.92
N GLU A 446 16.56 -20.46 -5.89
CA GLU A 446 15.85 -21.74 -5.85
C GLU A 446 14.66 -21.68 -4.89
N GLY A 447 13.47 -22.04 -5.43
CA GLY A 447 12.31 -22.49 -4.67
C GLY A 447 11.56 -21.46 -3.83
N LEU A 448 10.33 -21.85 -3.46
CA LEU A 448 9.52 -21.16 -2.46
C LEU A 448 9.94 -21.68 -1.07
N SER A 449 10.81 -20.96 -0.39
CA SER A 449 11.20 -21.26 1.00
C SER A 449 10.68 -20.17 1.94
N LYS A 450 10.55 -20.50 3.23
CA LYS A 450 10.18 -19.52 4.26
C LYS A 450 11.22 -18.40 4.34
N GLY A 451 12.53 -18.74 4.21
CA GLY A 451 13.60 -17.74 4.14
C GLY A 451 13.46 -16.78 2.96
N GLN A 452 13.01 -17.26 1.79
CA GLN A 452 12.72 -16.42 0.63
C GLN A 452 11.53 -15.46 0.89
N ALA A 453 10.48 -15.94 1.58
CA ALA A 453 9.36 -15.08 1.97
C ALA A 453 9.79 -13.99 2.94
N LEU A 454 10.56 -14.34 3.99
CA LEU A 454 11.11 -13.37 4.96
C LEU A 454 12.01 -12.33 4.28
N LEU A 455 12.88 -12.75 3.36
CA LEU A 455 13.73 -11.84 2.58
C LEU A 455 12.88 -10.89 1.72
N GLY A 456 11.84 -11.40 1.05
CA GLY A 456 10.89 -10.60 0.28
C GLY A 456 10.20 -9.53 1.14
N GLU A 457 9.77 -9.89 2.35
CA GLU A 457 9.17 -8.92 3.28
C GLU A 457 10.17 -7.88 3.78
N LEU A 458 11.44 -8.26 4.02
CA LEU A 458 12.49 -7.31 4.36
C LEU A 458 12.81 -6.34 3.20
N VAL A 459 12.64 -6.77 1.95
CA VAL A 459 12.72 -5.89 0.77
C VAL A 459 11.55 -4.91 0.74
N ASP A 460 10.32 -5.38 0.97
CA ASP A 460 9.13 -4.52 1.02
C ASP A 460 9.18 -3.51 2.18
N LEU A 461 9.76 -3.91 3.31
CA LEU A 461 10.03 -3.07 4.48
C LEU A 461 11.25 -2.15 4.30
N ARG A 462 11.99 -2.30 3.19
CA ARG A 462 13.13 -1.44 2.82
C ARG A 462 14.35 -1.57 3.74
N PHE A 463 14.51 -2.72 4.39
CA PHE A 463 15.74 -3.06 5.12
C PHE A 463 16.79 -3.69 4.21
N VAL A 464 16.35 -4.23 3.07
CA VAL A 464 17.18 -4.85 2.04
C VAL A 464 16.73 -4.37 0.67
N HIS A 465 17.67 -4.19 -0.26
CA HIS A 465 17.38 -3.69 -1.61
C HIS A 465 17.94 -4.64 -2.66
N VAL A 466 17.18 -4.91 -3.71
CA VAL A 466 17.66 -5.67 -4.88
C VAL A 466 18.58 -4.76 -5.70
N VAL A 467 19.80 -5.25 -5.97
CA VAL A 467 20.84 -4.54 -6.74
C VAL A 467 21.24 -5.27 -8.02
N GLU A 468 20.93 -6.57 -8.11
CA GLU A 468 21.18 -7.39 -9.31
C GLU A 468 20.16 -8.54 -9.32
N SER A 469 19.23 -8.53 -10.25
CA SER A 469 18.14 -9.53 -10.28
C SER A 469 18.61 -10.91 -10.78
N ARG A 470 19.72 -10.97 -11.51
CA ARG A 470 20.25 -12.20 -12.07
C ARG A 470 21.76 -12.17 -12.25
N THR A 471 22.45 -12.94 -11.46
CA THR A 471 23.90 -13.09 -11.54
C THR A 471 24.35 -14.55 -11.35
N SER A 472 25.63 -14.82 -11.53
CA SER A 472 26.25 -16.13 -11.29
C SER A 472 27.45 -15.98 -10.37
N VAL A 473 27.78 -17.03 -9.63
CA VAL A 473 28.97 -17.12 -8.77
C VAL A 473 30.05 -17.89 -9.52
N ARG A 474 31.30 -17.43 -9.42
CA ARG A 474 32.42 -18.00 -10.20
C ARG A 474 32.67 -19.46 -9.87
N GLU A 475 32.58 -19.81 -8.59
CA GLU A 475 32.85 -21.15 -8.06
C GLU A 475 31.67 -22.12 -8.19
N GLN A 476 30.45 -21.61 -8.51
CA GLN A 476 29.22 -22.40 -8.51
C GLN A 476 28.52 -22.32 -9.87
N ARG A 477 29.04 -23.07 -10.84
CA ARG A 477 28.52 -23.07 -12.22
C ARG A 477 27.11 -23.65 -12.29
N GLY A 478 26.26 -23.02 -13.10
CA GLY A 478 24.88 -23.50 -13.37
C GLY A 478 23.84 -22.98 -12.41
N LYS A 479 24.20 -22.33 -11.30
CA LYS A 479 23.27 -21.72 -10.36
C LYS A 479 23.08 -20.23 -10.64
N LEU A 480 21.88 -19.75 -10.39
CA LEU A 480 21.50 -18.33 -10.53
C LEU A 480 21.28 -17.70 -9.17
N TYR A 481 21.72 -16.48 -9.04
CA TYR A 481 21.64 -15.71 -7.80
C TYR A 481 20.99 -14.36 -8.02
N THR A 482 20.39 -13.83 -6.96
CA THR A 482 19.96 -12.44 -6.86
C THR A 482 20.91 -11.71 -5.91
N GLY A 483 21.38 -10.54 -6.30
CA GLY A 483 22.21 -9.67 -5.47
C GLY A 483 21.36 -8.69 -4.68
N TYR A 484 21.68 -8.58 -3.40
CA TYR A 484 21.00 -7.70 -2.45
C TYR A 484 22.00 -6.78 -1.77
N MET A 485 21.52 -5.61 -1.35
CA MET A 485 22.25 -4.66 -0.51
C MET A 485 21.51 -4.48 0.81
N LEU A 486 22.22 -4.56 1.92
CA LEU A 486 21.72 -4.15 3.23
C LEU A 486 21.51 -2.64 3.24
N ASP A 487 20.36 -2.16 3.71
CA ASP A 487 20.06 -0.74 3.77
C ASP A 487 21.10 0.04 4.57
N ILE A 488 21.45 1.23 4.11
CA ILE A 488 22.50 2.08 4.71
C ILE A 488 22.19 2.39 6.18
N SER A 489 20.92 2.59 6.53
CA SER A 489 20.50 2.87 7.89
C SER A 489 20.90 1.80 8.91
N GLN A 490 21.18 0.55 8.43
CA GLN A 490 21.50 -0.57 9.30
C GLN A 490 22.95 -0.55 9.81
N TYR A 491 23.83 0.24 9.21
CA TYR A 491 25.27 0.29 9.55
C TYR A 491 25.85 1.71 9.58
N THR A 492 25.03 2.75 9.47
CA THR A 492 25.41 4.16 9.61
C THR A 492 24.74 4.78 10.84
N GLY A 493 25.21 5.96 11.28
CA GLY A 493 24.78 6.66 12.48
C GLY A 493 25.85 6.71 13.56
N GLU A 494 25.67 7.53 14.60
CA GLU A 494 26.69 7.91 15.59
C GLU A 494 27.43 6.75 16.29
N ARG A 495 26.78 5.58 16.44
CA ARG A 495 27.32 4.43 17.17
C ARG A 495 27.66 3.21 16.31
N ARG A 496 27.45 3.28 14.98
CA ARG A 496 27.48 2.09 14.12
C ARG A 496 28.46 2.15 12.96
N ARG A 497 29.43 3.06 12.97
CA ARG A 497 30.56 3.02 12.02
C ARG A 497 31.34 1.73 12.21
N ARG A 498 30.85 0.68 11.58
CA ARG A 498 31.60 -0.56 11.43
C ARG A 498 32.25 -0.51 10.06
N GLU A 499 33.45 -1.04 9.93
CA GLU A 499 34.30 -1.06 8.73
C GLU A 499 33.65 -1.84 7.56
N LEU A 500 32.41 -1.53 7.21
CA LEU A 500 31.74 -2.12 6.05
C LEU A 500 32.20 -1.38 4.80
N GLN A 501 32.79 -2.13 3.87
CA GLN A 501 33.11 -1.62 2.55
C GLN A 501 31.82 -1.50 1.75
N MET A 502 31.52 -0.29 1.29
CA MET A 502 30.40 -0.05 0.41
C MET A 502 30.76 -0.51 -1.00
N ILE A 503 29.98 -1.44 -1.53
CA ILE A 503 30.10 -1.89 -2.92
C ILE A 503 29.29 -0.92 -3.79
N GLU A 504 29.96 -0.31 -4.76
CA GLU A 504 29.34 0.55 -5.78
C GLU A 504 28.82 -0.32 -6.94
N PHE A 505 27.77 -1.08 -6.67
CA PHE A 505 27.22 -2.12 -7.57
C PHE A 505 26.79 -1.61 -8.95
N TRP A 506 26.56 -0.31 -9.15
CA TRP A 506 26.31 0.30 -10.45
C TRP A 506 27.58 0.38 -11.32
N LYS A 507 28.75 0.17 -10.74
CA LYS A 507 30.02 0.01 -11.46
C LYS A 507 30.27 -1.47 -11.71
N ARG A 508 30.42 -1.85 -12.96
CA ARG A 508 30.58 -3.26 -13.38
C ARG A 508 31.71 -3.99 -12.67
N GLU A 509 32.82 -3.27 -12.44
CA GLU A 509 34.02 -3.81 -11.76
C GLU A 509 33.72 -4.18 -10.29
N GLU A 510 32.90 -3.38 -9.61
CA GLU A 510 32.55 -3.59 -8.21
C GLU A 510 31.53 -4.73 -8.02
N ILE A 511 30.56 -4.89 -8.92
CA ILE A 511 29.60 -5.99 -8.85
C ILE A 511 30.30 -7.35 -9.08
N ASP A 512 31.35 -7.38 -9.92
CA ASP A 512 32.13 -8.61 -10.13
C ASP A 512 32.88 -9.07 -8.88
N ARG A 513 33.12 -8.19 -7.91
CA ARG A 513 33.77 -8.52 -6.63
C ARG A 513 32.88 -9.36 -5.72
N ILE A 514 31.56 -9.17 -5.76
CA ILE A 514 30.61 -9.94 -4.93
C ILE A 514 30.25 -11.31 -5.53
N ARG A 515 30.65 -11.61 -6.78
CA ARG A 515 30.40 -12.89 -7.45
C ARG A 515 31.31 -14.01 -6.94
N GLN A 516 31.40 -14.20 -5.63
CA GLN A 516 32.20 -15.21 -4.96
C GLN A 516 31.34 -15.98 -3.97
N ALA A 517 31.64 -17.28 -3.77
CA ALA A 517 30.86 -18.16 -2.90
C ALA A 517 30.75 -17.65 -1.45
N LYS A 518 31.76 -16.95 -0.94
CA LYS A 518 31.77 -16.39 0.42
C LYS A 518 30.69 -15.32 0.66
N TYR A 519 30.18 -14.70 -0.41
CA TYR A 519 29.12 -13.69 -0.32
C TYR A 519 27.72 -14.27 -0.56
N VAL A 520 27.60 -15.59 -0.67
CA VAL A 520 26.30 -16.27 -0.78
C VAL A 520 25.75 -16.52 0.61
N LEU A 521 24.58 -15.95 0.89
CA LEU A 521 23.81 -16.18 2.11
C LEU A 521 22.86 -17.36 1.88
N ASP A 522 22.90 -18.34 2.77
CA ASP A 522 21.95 -19.45 2.77
C ASP A 522 20.60 -18.98 3.33
N LEU A 523 19.53 -19.17 2.57
CA LEU A 523 18.18 -18.83 2.97
C LEU A 523 17.69 -19.62 4.18
N ALA A 524 18.19 -20.85 4.39
CA ALA A 524 17.84 -21.64 5.58
C ALA A 524 18.27 -20.97 6.87
N ALA A 525 19.34 -20.16 6.84
CA ALA A 525 19.80 -19.40 8.00
C ALA A 525 18.84 -18.27 8.43
N LEU A 526 17.89 -17.87 7.57
CA LEU A 526 16.92 -16.83 7.88
C LEU A 526 15.72 -17.36 8.67
N ASP A 527 15.51 -18.67 8.71
CA ASP A 527 14.39 -19.29 9.43
C ASP A 527 14.81 -19.75 10.83
N HIS A 528 14.32 -19.09 11.86
CA HIS A 528 14.61 -19.45 13.26
C HIS A 528 14.10 -20.85 13.63
N GLY A 529 12.95 -21.28 13.04
CA GLY A 529 12.37 -22.60 13.29
C GLY A 529 13.20 -23.75 12.72
N GLY A 530 13.86 -23.54 11.58
CA GLY A 530 14.72 -24.55 10.95
C GLY A 530 16.01 -24.86 11.73
N ILE A 531 16.51 -23.90 12.53
CA ILE A 531 17.73 -24.11 13.33
C ILE A 531 17.45 -25.00 14.55
N ASP A 532 16.29 -24.84 15.18
CA ASP A 532 15.89 -25.66 16.33
C ASP A 532 15.56 -27.10 15.91
N GLU A 533 14.95 -27.31 14.75
CA GLU A 533 14.71 -28.64 14.17
C GLU A 533 16.03 -29.33 13.77
N ALA A 534 16.99 -28.60 13.16
CA ALA A 534 18.30 -29.13 12.81
C ALA A 534 19.12 -29.50 14.07
N ARG A 535 19.07 -28.68 15.11
CA ARG A 535 19.74 -28.96 16.40
C ARG A 535 19.09 -30.11 17.17
N GLN A 536 17.80 -30.36 16.99
CA GLN A 536 17.12 -31.52 17.56
C GLN A 536 17.45 -32.79 16.78
N ALA A 537 17.58 -32.71 15.44
CA ALA A 537 17.98 -33.85 14.61
C ALA A 537 19.44 -34.27 14.80
N GLU A 538 20.37 -33.36 15.13
CA GLU A 538 21.78 -33.69 15.48
C GLU A 538 21.93 -34.28 16.89
N LYS A 539 20.90 -34.22 17.74
CA LYS A 539 20.89 -34.80 19.11
C LYS A 539 20.20 -36.16 19.20
N ILE A 540 19.65 -36.68 18.12
CA ILE A 540 19.08 -38.03 17.99
C ILE A 540 20.07 -38.88 17.18
#